data_deadfb9ae0f4f16b910d3bb2361f00ce
#
_entry.id   deadfb9ae0f4f16b910d3bb2361f00ce
#
_cell.length_a   1.000
_cell.length_b   1.000
_cell.length_c   1.000
_cell.angle_alpha   90.00
_cell.angle_beta   90.00
_cell.angle_gamma   90.00
#
_symmetry.space_group_name_H-M   'P 1'
#
loop_
_entity.id
_entity.type
_entity.pdbx_description
1 polymer ?
#
loop_
_entity_poly.entity_id
_entity_poly.type
_entity_poly.pdbx_seq_one_letter_code
_entity_poly.pdbx_strand_id
1 'polypeptide(L)'
;MVTYAEVEIFLYECHSLKDKRSILKRIKNRLQKDLNIALSELDFQDLWQRTKFGIVTVSESAEIGDQIIQQALELIDFFTEVERTVTNVEIR
;
A
#
# COMPACT_ATOMS: atom_id res chain seq x y z
N MET A 1 -18.19 8.49 -1.16
CA MET A 1 -17.10 8.83 -2.08
C MET A 1 -16.03 7.76 -2.03
N VAL A 2 -15.35 7.52 -3.13
CA VAL A 2 -14.29 6.53 -3.23
C VAL A 2 -12.96 7.26 -3.39
N THR A 3 -12.00 6.95 -2.55
CA THR A 3 -10.62 7.44 -2.67
C THR A 3 -9.73 6.25 -2.99
N TYR A 4 -8.95 6.38 -4.05
CA TYR A 4 -8.11 5.33 -4.58
C TYR A 4 -6.66 5.79 -4.67
N ALA A 5 -5.73 4.93 -4.30
CA ALA A 5 -4.30 5.21 -4.42
C ALA A 5 -3.59 4.06 -5.11
N GLU A 6 -2.66 4.39 -6.00
CA GLU A 6 -1.67 3.45 -6.52
C GLU A 6 -0.32 3.80 -5.94
N VAL A 7 0.33 2.81 -5.35
CA VAL A 7 1.57 3.02 -4.60
C VAL A 7 2.61 2.04 -5.10
N GLU A 8 3.70 2.56 -5.67
CA GLU A 8 4.85 1.73 -6.01
C GLU A 8 5.82 1.73 -4.84
N ILE A 9 6.37 0.56 -4.55
CA ILE A 9 7.21 0.33 -3.39
C ILE A 9 8.46 -0.44 -3.81
N PHE A 10 9.62 0.02 -3.34
CA PHE A 10 10.88 -0.69 -3.46
C PHE A 10 11.16 -1.43 -2.16
N LEU A 11 11.59 -2.70 -2.27
CA LEU A 11 11.90 -3.53 -1.10
C LEU A 11 13.40 -3.72 -0.99
N TYR A 12 13.99 -3.22 0.10
CA TYR A 12 15.42 -3.40 0.39
C TYR A 12 15.70 -4.85 0.77
N GLU A 13 16.86 -5.35 0.42
CA GLU A 13 17.35 -6.66 0.86
C GLU A 13 16.35 -7.81 0.70
N CYS A 14 15.48 -7.71 -0.29
CA CYS A 14 14.54 -8.79 -0.62
C CYS A 14 15.18 -9.64 -1.72
N HIS A 15 15.42 -10.92 -1.44
CA HIS A 15 16.21 -11.79 -2.31
C HIS A 15 15.42 -12.96 -2.88
N SER A 16 14.12 -13.03 -2.65
CA SER A 16 13.26 -14.08 -3.18
C SER A 16 11.80 -13.64 -3.18
N LEU A 17 10.97 -14.34 -3.93
CA LEU A 17 9.52 -14.13 -3.87
C LEU A 17 8.95 -14.52 -2.51
N LYS A 18 9.56 -15.49 -1.84
CA LYS A 18 9.14 -15.88 -0.49
C LYS A 18 9.36 -14.74 0.50
N ASP A 19 10.53 -14.09 0.46
CA ASP A 19 10.82 -12.92 1.31
C ASP A 19 9.83 -11.79 1.02
N LYS A 20 9.59 -11.53 -0.26
CA LYS A 20 8.64 -10.49 -0.70
C LYS A 20 7.26 -10.76 -0.13
N ARG A 21 6.74 -11.97 -0.27
CA ARG A 21 5.40 -12.33 0.23
C ARG A 21 5.29 -12.13 1.73
N SER A 22 6.33 -12.48 2.47
CA SER A 22 6.37 -12.29 3.93
C SER A 22 6.28 -10.82 4.31
N ILE A 23 7.07 -9.97 3.66
CA ILE A 23 7.07 -8.53 3.90
C ILE A 23 5.72 -7.92 3.54
N LEU A 24 5.21 -8.22 2.34
CA LEU A 24 3.95 -7.66 1.85
C LEU A 24 2.77 -8.12 2.71
N LYS A 25 2.78 -9.36 3.18
CA LYS A 25 1.73 -9.86 4.06
C LYS A 25 1.67 -9.08 5.38
N ARG A 26 2.83 -8.77 5.97
CA ARG A 26 2.87 -7.97 7.19
C ARG A 26 2.33 -6.57 6.96
N ILE A 27 2.70 -5.94 5.84
CA ILE A 27 2.19 -4.61 5.48
C ILE A 27 0.68 -4.65 5.28
N LYS A 28 0.18 -5.59 4.48
CA LYS A 28 -1.25 -5.73 4.21
C LYS A 28 -2.04 -5.97 5.49
N ASN A 29 -1.59 -6.87 6.34
CA ASN A 29 -2.27 -7.17 7.60
C ASN A 29 -2.33 -5.95 8.51
N ARG A 30 -1.26 -5.18 8.60
CA ARG A 30 -1.23 -3.97 9.42
C ARG A 30 -2.21 -2.93 8.91
N LEU A 31 -2.23 -2.69 7.60
CA LEU A 31 -3.12 -1.73 6.99
C LEU A 31 -4.59 -2.12 7.17
N GLN A 32 -4.92 -3.39 6.93
CA GLN A 32 -6.29 -3.88 7.03
C GLN A 32 -6.79 -4.00 8.47
N LYS A 33 -5.88 -4.18 9.41
CA LYS A 33 -6.24 -4.20 10.83
C LYS A 33 -6.62 -2.82 11.34
N ASP A 34 -5.87 -1.80 10.94
CA ASP A 34 -6.01 -0.46 11.51
C ASP A 34 -6.96 0.42 10.71
N LEU A 35 -7.18 0.13 9.43
CA LEU A 35 -7.90 1.00 8.52
C LEU A 35 -8.97 0.24 7.74
N ASN A 36 -10.06 0.95 7.43
CA ASN A 36 -11.14 0.41 6.59
C ASN A 36 -10.78 0.60 5.11
N ILE A 37 -9.93 -0.27 4.61
CA ILE A 37 -9.46 -0.24 3.23
C ILE A 37 -9.52 -1.63 2.60
N ALA A 38 -9.56 -1.66 1.28
CA ALA A 38 -9.24 -2.84 0.49
C ALA A 38 -7.95 -2.57 -0.26
N LEU A 39 -7.11 -3.58 -0.41
CA LEU A 39 -5.88 -3.44 -1.17
C LEU A 39 -5.50 -4.72 -1.89
N SER A 40 -4.77 -4.54 -2.98
CA SER A 40 -4.27 -5.64 -3.80
C SER A 40 -2.94 -5.27 -4.42
N GLU A 41 -2.10 -6.26 -4.64
CA GLU A 41 -0.90 -6.09 -5.45
C GLU A 41 -1.32 -6.08 -6.93
N LEU A 42 -0.98 -5.01 -7.65
CA LEU A 42 -1.46 -4.77 -9.01
C LEU A 42 -0.43 -5.10 -10.08
N ASP A 43 0.86 -5.03 -9.75
CA ASP A 43 1.92 -5.17 -10.76
C ASP A 43 3.22 -5.63 -10.09
N PHE A 44 4.18 -6.04 -10.91
CA PHE A 44 5.51 -6.47 -10.49
C PHE A 44 5.51 -7.72 -9.62
N GLN A 45 4.50 -8.59 -9.78
CA GLN A 45 4.36 -9.78 -8.95
C GLN A 45 5.59 -10.70 -8.99
N ASP A 46 6.27 -10.75 -10.13
CA ASP A 46 7.44 -11.62 -10.32
C ASP A 46 8.77 -10.96 -9.96
N LEU A 47 8.76 -9.70 -9.56
CA LEU A 47 9.96 -8.98 -9.16
C LEU A 47 10.11 -9.02 -7.63
N TRP A 48 11.33 -9.30 -7.15
CA TRP A 48 11.56 -9.42 -5.72
C TRP A 48 11.56 -8.07 -4.99
N GLN A 49 12.09 -7.05 -5.62
CA GLN A 49 12.38 -5.77 -4.98
C GLN A 49 11.40 -4.66 -5.35
N ARG A 50 10.30 -5.02 -6.01
CA ARG A 50 9.36 -4.03 -6.49
C ARG A 50 7.93 -4.55 -6.41
N THR A 51 7.02 -3.68 -5.97
CA THR A 51 5.59 -3.98 -6.00
C THR A 51 4.78 -2.73 -6.27
N LYS A 52 3.53 -2.92 -6.65
CA LYS A 52 2.56 -1.84 -6.80
C LYS A 52 1.26 -2.27 -6.13
N PHE A 53 0.83 -1.50 -5.15
CA PHE A 53 -0.45 -1.70 -4.49
C PHE A 53 -1.51 -0.77 -5.05
N GLY A 54 -2.73 -1.29 -5.20
CA GLY A 54 -3.93 -0.47 -5.27
C GLY A 54 -4.60 -0.49 -3.90
N ILE A 55 -4.93 0.68 -3.38
CA ILE A 55 -5.57 0.84 -2.08
C ILE A 55 -6.82 1.69 -2.28
N VAL A 56 -7.94 1.24 -1.71
CA VAL A 56 -9.21 1.94 -1.88
C VAL A 56 -9.95 2.03 -0.55
N THR A 57 -10.61 3.16 -0.33
CA THR A 57 -11.54 3.34 0.78
C THR A 57 -12.81 4.04 0.31
N VAL A 58 -13.91 3.74 0.99
CA VAL A 58 -15.20 4.41 0.78
C VAL A 58 -15.50 5.23 2.03
N SER A 59 -15.89 6.49 1.84
CA SER A 59 -16.20 7.38 2.95
C SER A 59 -17.30 8.36 2.57
N GLU A 60 -17.83 9.07 3.58
CA GLU A 60 -18.87 10.07 3.38
C GLU A 60 -18.36 11.29 2.61
N SER A 61 -17.08 11.60 2.70
CA SER A 61 -16.49 12.78 2.08
C SER A 61 -15.10 12.50 1.52
N ALA A 62 -14.69 13.32 0.57
CA ALA A 62 -13.35 13.26 0.00
C ALA A 62 -12.28 13.52 1.06
N GLU A 63 -12.56 14.43 2.01
CA GLU A 63 -11.63 14.77 3.08
C GLU A 63 -11.34 13.57 3.99
N ILE A 64 -12.38 12.88 4.43
CA ILE A 64 -12.23 11.68 5.27
C ILE A 64 -11.50 10.57 4.50
N GLY A 65 -11.87 10.35 3.25
CA GLY A 65 -11.20 9.37 2.40
C GLY A 65 -9.72 9.66 2.23
N ASP A 66 -9.36 10.91 1.99
CA ASP A 66 -7.97 11.32 1.88
C ASP A 66 -7.20 11.08 3.18
N GLN A 67 -7.80 11.39 4.33
CA GLN A 67 -7.18 11.14 5.63
C GLN A 67 -6.87 9.65 5.83
N ILE A 68 -7.79 8.78 5.46
CA ILE A 68 -7.60 7.33 5.58
C ILE A 68 -6.45 6.88 4.67
N ILE A 69 -6.42 7.35 3.43
CA ILE A 69 -5.34 7.01 2.50
C ILE A 69 -3.99 7.53 3.02
N GLN A 70 -3.94 8.77 3.54
CA GLN A 70 -2.71 9.31 4.10
C GLN A 70 -2.21 8.50 5.30
N GLN A 71 -3.11 8.02 6.14
CA GLN A 71 -2.76 7.12 7.24
C GLN A 71 -2.18 5.79 6.72
N ALA A 72 -2.74 5.25 5.64
CA ALA A 72 -2.21 4.05 5.02
C ALA A 72 -0.79 4.26 4.51
N LEU A 73 -0.53 5.39 3.86
CA LEU A 73 0.80 5.73 3.36
C LEU A 73 1.81 5.88 4.50
N GLU A 74 1.41 6.52 5.60
CA GLU A 74 2.27 6.66 6.78
C GLU A 74 2.61 5.31 7.40
N LEU A 75 1.66 4.39 7.46
CA LEU A 75 1.90 3.03 7.97
C LEU A 75 2.89 2.27 7.07
N ILE A 76 2.78 2.42 5.76
CA ILE A 76 3.75 1.83 4.83
C ILE A 76 5.14 2.39 5.10
N ASP A 77 5.25 3.71 5.26
CA ASP A 77 6.52 4.38 5.51
C ASP A 77 7.18 3.95 6.82
N PHE A 78 6.41 3.39 7.74
CA PHE A 78 6.92 2.89 9.02
C PHE A 78 7.74 1.61 8.86
N PHE A 79 7.54 0.86 7.78
CA PHE A 79 8.29 -0.37 7.52
C PHE A 79 9.67 -0.02 6.95
N THR A 80 10.72 -0.34 7.70
CA THR A 80 12.10 -0.02 7.30
C THR A 80 12.59 -0.84 6.12
N GLU A 81 11.92 -1.95 5.81
CA GLU A 81 12.28 -2.82 4.68
C GLU A 81 11.86 -2.26 3.33
N VAL A 82 11.07 -1.20 3.31
CA VAL A 82 10.49 -0.68 2.07
C VAL A 82 10.63 0.83 1.95
N GLU A 83 10.53 1.32 0.70
CA GLU A 83 10.49 2.74 0.38
C GLU A 83 9.44 2.97 -0.69
N ARG A 84 8.56 3.94 -0.48
CA ARG A 84 7.62 4.36 -1.53
C ARG A 84 8.38 5.14 -2.61
N THR A 85 8.15 4.79 -3.87
CA THR A 85 8.79 5.47 -5.00
C THR A 85 7.82 6.37 -5.75
N VAL A 86 6.64 5.84 -6.11
CA VAL A 86 5.62 6.62 -6.82
C VAL A 86 4.28 6.42 -6.11
N THR A 87 3.58 7.52 -5.86
CA THR A 87 2.25 7.48 -5.25
C THR A 87 1.31 8.40 -6.03
N ASN A 88 0.18 7.85 -6.47
CA ASN A 88 -0.88 8.61 -7.13
C ASN A 88 -2.19 8.38 -6.39
N VAL A 89 -2.87 9.48 -6.02
CA VAL A 89 -4.14 9.43 -5.29
C VAL A 89 -5.22 10.06 -6.16
N GLU A 90 -6.35 9.37 -6.27
CA GLU A 90 -7.51 9.84 -7.03
C GLU A 90 -8.77 9.75 -6.19
N ILE A 91 -9.67 10.70 -6.38
CA ILE A 91 -11.02 10.67 -5.83
C ILE A 91 -11.97 10.29 -6.96
N ARG A 92 -12.77 9.28 -6.73
CA ARG A 92 -13.72 8.77 -7.73
C ARG A 92 -15.17 8.82 -7.25
#